data_28237c46c467f5ef1db6a088153680ca
#
_entry.id   28237c46c467f5ef1db6a088153680ca
#
_cell.length_a   1.000
_cell.length_b   1.000
_cell.length_c   1.000
_cell.angle_alpha   90.00
_cell.angle_beta   90.00
_cell.angle_gamma   90.00
#
_symmetry.space_group_name_H-M   'P 1'
#
loop_
_entity.id
_entity.type
_entity.pdbx_description
1 polymer ?
#
loop_
_entity_poly.entity_id
_entity_poly.type
_entity_poly.pdbx_seq_one_letter_code
_entity_poly.pdbx_strand_id
1 'polypeptide(L)'
;LPVTEQTGLPFASKVTTTFNGQQTGVMHACGHDAHTAILLGVADALVSMRDELPGEVMLVFQSAEEGAPEGEEGGASLMLEDGLFADFKPDAMFGLHVFSSVQAGRIAVRGGPLMAASDKFAIDVHGRQTHGSAPWGGVDPIVAAADLVGTAQTVVSRRSNISRQPAVVSFGSVHGGIRYNIIPDSVQLVGTIRTFDEDMRARIHADLDNVANHVAAAHGATVTTDIPVGTGTPVTVNDPQLTARMLPSLRAAIGADNIYEPPLQMGAEDFAYYAKEVPSIFFFVGATAKGIDPAKAPSNHSPEFMLDESALDLGLRAMLQVTLDYLHGAR
;
A
#
# COMPACT_ATOMS: atom_id res chain seq x y z
N LEU A 1 12.05 -7.16 4.56
CA LEU A 1 12.36 -5.74 4.38
C LEU A 1 13.83 -5.44 4.66
N PRO A 2 14.42 -4.39 4.03
CA PRO A 2 15.80 -3.96 4.27
C PRO A 2 15.92 -3.18 5.61
N VAL A 3 15.64 -3.86 6.70
CA VAL A 3 15.62 -3.33 8.07
C VAL A 3 16.54 -4.16 8.96
N THR A 4 17.36 -3.49 9.75
CA THR A 4 18.16 -4.17 10.80
C THR A 4 17.31 -4.33 12.05
N GLU A 5 17.01 -5.57 12.42
CA GLU A 5 16.14 -5.88 13.56
C GLU A 5 16.75 -5.43 14.90
N GLN A 6 15.95 -4.76 15.72
CA GLN A 6 16.31 -4.25 17.05
C GLN A 6 15.32 -4.71 18.15
N THR A 7 14.58 -5.78 17.92
CA THR A 7 13.58 -6.31 18.86
C THR A 7 14.20 -6.85 20.16
N GLY A 8 15.48 -7.24 20.13
CA GLY A 8 16.15 -7.88 21.27
C GLY A 8 15.71 -9.32 21.54
N LEU A 9 14.89 -9.91 20.67
CA LEU A 9 14.43 -11.29 20.79
C LEU A 9 15.60 -12.28 20.60
N PRO A 10 15.58 -13.44 21.26
CA PRO A 10 16.66 -14.43 21.14
C PRO A 10 16.81 -15.00 19.73
N PHE A 11 15.76 -14.91 18.91
CA PHE A 11 15.71 -15.35 17.51
C PHE A 11 15.70 -14.17 16.54
N ALA A 12 15.97 -12.92 17.00
CA ALA A 12 16.06 -11.76 16.12
C ALA A 12 16.99 -12.02 14.95
N SER A 13 16.61 -11.55 13.77
CA SER A 13 17.38 -11.72 12.54
C SER A 13 18.78 -11.07 12.65
N LYS A 14 19.78 -11.81 12.22
CA LYS A 14 21.18 -11.33 12.09
C LYS A 14 21.62 -11.37 10.63
N VAL A 15 20.68 -11.62 9.72
CA VAL A 15 20.93 -11.70 8.28
C VAL A 15 21.21 -10.30 7.75
N THR A 16 22.19 -10.19 6.88
CA THR A 16 22.48 -8.97 6.13
C THR A 16 22.52 -9.26 4.64
N THR A 17 22.16 -8.28 3.83
CA THR A 17 22.18 -8.37 2.37
C THR A 17 22.56 -7.02 1.76
N THR A 18 22.77 -7.01 0.45
CA THR A 18 22.86 -5.78 -0.33
C THR A 18 21.50 -5.53 -0.98
N PHE A 19 20.89 -4.39 -0.68
CA PHE A 19 19.66 -3.94 -1.30
C PHE A 19 19.88 -2.57 -1.95
N ASN A 20 19.60 -2.45 -3.24
CA ASN A 20 19.83 -1.22 -4.04
C ASN A 20 21.24 -0.63 -3.82
N GLY A 21 22.26 -1.52 -3.84
CA GLY A 21 23.68 -1.13 -3.69
C GLY A 21 24.13 -0.82 -2.26
N GLN A 22 23.28 -0.92 -1.26
CA GLN A 22 23.59 -0.64 0.15
C GLN A 22 23.51 -1.89 1.01
N GLN A 23 24.47 -2.05 1.94
CA GLN A 23 24.42 -3.10 2.95
C GLN A 23 23.35 -2.79 3.99
N THR A 24 22.47 -3.76 4.26
CA THR A 24 21.38 -3.62 5.22
C THR A 24 21.09 -4.93 5.94
N GLY A 25 20.40 -4.87 7.09
CA GLY A 25 19.80 -6.04 7.71
C GLY A 25 18.59 -6.54 6.93
N VAL A 26 18.11 -7.72 7.28
CA VAL A 26 16.88 -8.32 6.74
C VAL A 26 15.97 -8.68 7.90
N MET A 27 14.76 -8.14 7.89
CA MET A 27 13.77 -8.37 8.95
C MET A 27 12.36 -8.55 8.37
N HIS A 28 11.55 -9.41 8.98
CA HIS A 28 10.10 -9.44 8.76
C HIS A 28 9.41 -8.29 9.53
N ALA A 29 9.78 -7.04 9.19
CA ALA A 29 9.27 -5.84 9.86
C ALA A 29 7.80 -5.52 9.56
N CYS A 30 7.16 -6.27 8.64
CA CYS A 30 5.75 -6.15 8.32
C CYS A 30 4.90 -7.36 8.77
N GLY A 31 5.55 -8.47 9.18
CA GLY A 31 4.85 -9.66 9.67
C GLY A 31 4.41 -10.64 8.57
N HIS A 32 5.03 -10.60 7.39
CA HIS A 32 4.67 -11.51 6.29
C HIS A 32 5.02 -12.97 6.57
N ASP A 33 5.98 -13.24 7.46
CA ASP A 33 6.25 -14.54 8.04
C ASP A 33 5.04 -15.10 8.81
N ALA A 34 4.37 -14.25 9.58
CA ALA A 34 3.14 -14.61 10.27
C ALA A 34 1.99 -14.89 9.29
N HIS A 35 1.84 -14.09 8.22
CA HIS A 35 0.84 -14.33 7.17
C HIS A 35 1.06 -15.70 6.52
N THR A 36 2.30 -16.03 6.19
CA THR A 36 2.68 -17.32 5.62
C THR A 36 2.39 -18.47 6.60
N ALA A 37 2.74 -18.30 7.88
CA ALA A 37 2.48 -19.31 8.91
C ALA A 37 0.97 -19.54 9.12
N ILE A 38 0.17 -18.48 9.14
CA ILE A 38 -1.29 -18.56 9.21
C ILE A 38 -1.85 -19.35 8.03
N LEU A 39 -1.43 -19.02 6.81
CA LEU A 39 -1.95 -19.67 5.60
C LEU A 39 -1.51 -21.14 5.52
N LEU A 40 -0.30 -21.49 5.97
CA LEU A 40 0.13 -22.89 6.10
C LEU A 40 -0.74 -23.67 7.10
N GLY A 41 -1.08 -23.06 8.24
CA GLY A 41 -2.01 -23.67 9.19
C GLY A 41 -3.42 -23.86 8.62
N VAL A 42 -3.92 -22.89 7.85
CA VAL A 42 -5.19 -23.01 7.12
C VAL A 42 -5.12 -24.14 6.09
N ALA A 43 -4.00 -24.26 5.37
CA ALA A 43 -3.78 -25.34 4.40
C ALA A 43 -3.85 -26.73 5.06
N ASP A 44 -3.16 -26.91 6.18
CA ASP A 44 -3.13 -28.17 6.94
C ASP A 44 -4.54 -28.55 7.43
N ALA A 45 -5.28 -27.58 7.99
CA ALA A 45 -6.66 -27.80 8.42
C ALA A 45 -7.59 -28.18 7.24
N LEU A 46 -7.53 -27.47 6.12
CA LEU A 46 -8.35 -27.76 4.94
C LEU A 46 -8.01 -29.10 4.32
N VAL A 47 -6.73 -29.48 4.25
CA VAL A 47 -6.30 -30.79 3.76
C VAL A 47 -6.84 -31.91 4.65
N SER A 48 -6.86 -31.74 5.98
CA SER A 48 -7.39 -32.74 6.92
C SER A 48 -8.88 -33.04 6.75
N MET A 49 -9.65 -32.08 6.19
CA MET A 49 -11.10 -32.20 5.93
C MET A 49 -11.45 -32.15 4.43
N ARG A 50 -10.47 -32.41 3.58
CA ARG A 50 -10.57 -32.25 2.10
C ARG A 50 -11.81 -32.90 1.50
N ASP A 51 -12.14 -34.10 1.92
CA ASP A 51 -13.26 -34.88 1.38
C ASP A 51 -14.64 -34.36 1.82
N GLU A 52 -14.68 -33.42 2.80
CA GLU A 52 -15.88 -32.78 3.32
C GLU A 52 -16.12 -31.39 2.73
N LEU A 53 -15.14 -30.85 1.95
CA LEU A 53 -15.26 -29.51 1.39
C LEU A 53 -16.20 -29.49 0.17
N PRO A 54 -17.23 -28.63 0.16
CA PRO A 54 -18.20 -28.54 -0.95
C PRO A 54 -17.73 -27.68 -2.11
N GLY A 55 -16.39 -27.49 -2.29
CA GLY A 55 -15.79 -26.67 -3.32
C GLY A 55 -14.27 -26.78 -3.35
N GLU A 56 -13.64 -25.86 -4.05
CA GLU A 56 -12.19 -25.82 -4.24
C GLU A 56 -11.59 -24.57 -3.57
N VAL A 57 -10.40 -24.67 -3.05
CA VAL A 57 -9.66 -23.58 -2.40
C VAL A 57 -8.28 -23.44 -3.04
N MET A 58 -7.98 -22.24 -3.54
CA MET A 58 -6.65 -21.85 -3.98
C MET A 58 -5.94 -21.13 -2.82
N LEU A 59 -4.74 -21.58 -2.50
CA LEU A 59 -3.86 -20.98 -1.51
C LEU A 59 -2.80 -20.16 -2.24
N VAL A 60 -2.80 -18.84 -2.05
CA VAL A 60 -1.90 -17.92 -2.76
C VAL A 60 -0.81 -17.44 -1.80
N PHE A 61 0.43 -17.81 -2.07
CA PHE A 61 1.63 -17.33 -1.38
C PHE A 61 2.34 -16.35 -2.32
N GLN A 62 2.17 -15.08 -2.06
CA GLN A 62 2.68 -14.01 -2.90
C GLN A 62 4.08 -13.57 -2.47
N SER A 63 4.91 -13.20 -3.43
CA SER A 63 6.21 -12.57 -3.21
C SER A 63 6.15 -11.08 -3.49
N ALA A 64 7.12 -10.32 -2.92
CA ALA A 64 7.42 -8.92 -3.26
C ALA A 64 6.24 -7.93 -3.16
N GLU A 65 5.35 -8.08 -2.15
CA GLU A 65 4.25 -7.14 -1.88
C GLU A 65 4.77 -5.72 -1.63
N GLU A 66 5.88 -5.58 -0.91
CA GLU A 66 6.53 -4.30 -0.57
C GLU A 66 7.29 -3.65 -1.76
N GLY A 67 7.16 -4.24 -2.94
CA GLY A 67 7.88 -3.87 -4.15
C GLY A 67 9.16 -4.69 -4.35
N ALA A 68 9.38 -5.10 -5.59
CA ALA A 68 10.61 -5.78 -5.99
C ALA A 68 11.82 -4.82 -5.96
N PRO A 69 13.06 -5.34 -5.87
CA PRO A 69 14.27 -4.54 -6.08
C PRO A 69 14.25 -3.80 -7.41
N GLU A 70 15.03 -2.72 -7.50
CA GLU A 70 15.11 -1.93 -8.75
C GLU A 70 15.54 -2.79 -9.94
N GLY A 71 14.70 -2.78 -11.00
CA GLY A 71 14.90 -3.58 -12.22
C GLY A 71 14.32 -5.00 -12.15
N GLU A 72 13.65 -5.36 -11.06
CA GLU A 72 12.90 -6.62 -10.93
C GLU A 72 11.39 -6.32 -10.88
N GLU A 73 10.58 -7.32 -11.21
CA GLU A 73 9.13 -7.28 -11.14
C GLU A 73 8.63 -8.24 -10.05
N GLY A 74 7.43 -8.00 -9.52
CA GLY A 74 6.87 -8.85 -8.47
C GLY A 74 5.48 -8.37 -8.02
N GLY A 75 4.99 -8.98 -6.94
CA GLY A 75 3.71 -8.63 -6.34
C GLY A 75 2.50 -9.25 -7.03
N ALA A 76 1.32 -8.82 -6.62
CA ALA A 76 0.04 -9.35 -7.08
C ALA A 76 -0.20 -9.11 -8.59
N SER A 77 0.24 -7.97 -9.12
CA SER A 77 0.09 -7.67 -10.55
C SER A 77 0.82 -8.68 -11.42
N LEU A 78 2.08 -8.98 -11.11
CA LEU A 78 2.86 -9.97 -11.86
C LEU A 78 2.25 -11.37 -11.77
N MET A 79 1.78 -11.79 -10.59
CA MET A 79 1.12 -13.09 -10.45
C MET A 79 -0.14 -13.21 -11.32
N LEU A 80 -0.91 -12.13 -11.47
CA LEU A 80 -2.07 -12.10 -12.36
C LEU A 80 -1.65 -12.13 -13.84
N GLU A 81 -0.61 -11.39 -14.21
CA GLU A 81 -0.03 -11.38 -15.57
C GLU A 81 0.54 -12.77 -15.95
N ASP A 82 1.17 -13.47 -15.00
CA ASP A 82 1.65 -14.84 -15.14
C ASP A 82 0.53 -15.88 -15.17
N GLY A 83 -0.72 -15.47 -15.04
CA GLY A 83 -1.90 -16.32 -15.23
C GLY A 83 -2.41 -17.00 -13.96
N LEU A 84 -2.25 -16.41 -12.78
CA LEU A 84 -2.78 -16.94 -11.52
C LEU A 84 -4.25 -17.38 -11.62
N PHE A 85 -5.06 -16.64 -12.36
CA PHE A 85 -6.49 -16.91 -12.55
C PHE A 85 -6.83 -17.56 -13.91
N ALA A 86 -5.83 -18.03 -14.67
CA ALA A 86 -6.06 -18.59 -16.01
C ALA A 86 -6.84 -19.92 -15.98
N ASP A 87 -6.42 -20.84 -15.10
CA ASP A 87 -7.04 -22.15 -14.97
C ASP A 87 -8.09 -22.23 -13.85
N PHE A 88 -7.99 -21.36 -12.86
CA PHE A 88 -8.87 -21.29 -11.70
C PHE A 88 -9.10 -19.84 -11.29
N LYS A 89 -10.21 -19.25 -11.71
CA LYS A 89 -10.65 -17.93 -11.21
C LYS A 89 -11.63 -18.12 -10.05
N PRO A 90 -11.26 -17.75 -8.83
CA PRO A 90 -12.12 -17.95 -7.66
C PRO A 90 -13.35 -17.04 -7.70
N ASP A 91 -14.46 -17.46 -7.05
CA ASP A 91 -15.66 -16.64 -6.88
C ASP A 91 -15.50 -15.56 -5.81
N ALA A 92 -14.56 -15.76 -4.88
CA ALA A 92 -14.20 -14.79 -3.83
C ALA A 92 -12.76 -15.01 -3.37
N MET A 93 -12.14 -13.96 -2.83
CA MET A 93 -10.80 -14.02 -2.25
C MET A 93 -10.76 -13.38 -0.86
N PHE A 94 -10.01 -13.99 0.05
CA PHE A 94 -9.81 -13.52 1.41
C PHE A 94 -8.33 -13.29 1.67
N GLY A 95 -7.99 -12.14 2.22
CA GLY A 95 -6.63 -11.80 2.65
C GLY A 95 -6.62 -11.23 4.06
N LEU A 96 -5.48 -11.29 4.72
CA LEU A 96 -5.28 -10.67 6.02
C LEU A 96 -3.91 -10.01 6.12
N HIS A 97 -3.81 -9.05 7.03
CA HIS A 97 -2.54 -8.47 7.43
C HIS A 97 -2.48 -8.32 8.96
N VAL A 98 -1.36 -8.68 9.58
CA VAL A 98 -1.11 -8.40 10.99
C VAL A 98 -0.71 -6.92 11.15
N PHE A 99 -1.43 -6.20 12.01
CA PHE A 99 -1.31 -4.74 12.03
C PHE A 99 -1.04 -4.23 13.45
N SER A 100 0.05 -3.46 13.61
CA SER A 100 0.48 -2.97 14.93
C SER A 100 -0.49 -1.96 15.54
N SER A 101 -1.27 -1.24 14.75
CA SER A 101 -2.30 -0.32 15.26
C SER A 101 -3.57 -1.04 15.76
N VAL A 102 -3.62 -2.37 15.66
CA VAL A 102 -4.71 -3.22 16.16
C VAL A 102 -4.19 -4.05 17.34
N GLN A 103 -4.96 -4.07 18.43
CA GLN A 103 -4.60 -4.86 19.61
C GLN A 103 -4.83 -6.36 19.38
N ALA A 104 -3.91 -7.20 19.87
CA ALA A 104 -4.00 -8.65 19.83
C ALA A 104 -5.33 -9.16 20.41
N GLY A 105 -5.91 -10.12 19.71
CA GLY A 105 -7.26 -10.64 20.00
C GLY A 105 -8.38 -9.91 19.29
N ARG A 106 -8.08 -8.91 18.45
CA ARG A 106 -9.08 -8.15 17.68
C ARG A 106 -8.83 -8.25 16.17
N ILE A 107 -9.92 -8.10 15.42
CA ILE A 107 -9.91 -7.94 13.96
C ILE A 107 -10.55 -6.60 13.61
N ALA A 108 -9.93 -5.91 12.65
CA ALA A 108 -10.49 -4.70 12.05
C ALA A 108 -10.85 -4.97 10.58
N VAL A 109 -12.10 -4.75 10.20
CA VAL A 109 -12.62 -4.99 8.84
C VAL A 109 -13.70 -3.97 8.51
N ARG A 110 -13.73 -3.52 7.26
CA ARG A 110 -14.78 -2.62 6.73
C ARG A 110 -15.13 -2.99 5.29
N GLY A 111 -16.36 -2.77 4.90
CA GLY A 111 -16.78 -2.84 3.50
C GLY A 111 -16.46 -1.55 2.76
N GLY A 112 -16.17 -1.65 1.46
CA GLY A 112 -15.73 -0.52 0.65
C GLY A 112 -14.22 -0.25 0.76
N PRO A 113 -13.77 0.98 0.48
CA PRO A 113 -12.35 1.33 0.55
C PRO A 113 -11.76 1.09 1.93
N LEU A 114 -10.61 0.41 2.00
CA LEU A 114 -9.88 0.08 3.23
C LEU A 114 -8.52 0.77 3.26
N MET A 115 -7.69 0.57 2.22
CA MET A 115 -6.36 1.15 2.09
C MET A 115 -6.27 2.00 0.83
N ALA A 116 -5.42 3.03 0.87
CA ALA A 116 -5.30 3.99 -0.21
C ALA A 116 -4.65 3.39 -1.46
N ALA A 117 -5.00 3.93 -2.62
CA ALA A 117 -4.14 3.84 -3.79
C ALA A 117 -2.81 4.54 -3.51
N SER A 118 -1.75 4.06 -4.14
CA SER A 118 -0.41 4.63 -4.03
C SER A 118 0.21 4.83 -5.40
N ASP A 119 0.41 6.09 -5.76
CA ASP A 119 1.10 6.46 -6.98
C ASP A 119 2.36 7.26 -6.66
N LYS A 120 3.46 6.89 -7.27
CA LYS A 120 4.64 7.75 -7.41
C LYS A 120 4.43 8.65 -8.61
N PHE A 121 4.85 9.90 -8.52
CA PHE A 121 4.96 10.78 -9.69
C PHE A 121 6.34 11.41 -9.77
N ALA A 122 6.76 11.72 -10.99
CA ALA A 122 7.97 12.49 -11.29
C ALA A 122 7.63 13.61 -12.28
N ILE A 123 8.18 14.79 -12.04
CA ILE A 123 8.03 15.95 -12.90
C ILE A 123 9.40 16.59 -13.08
N ASP A 124 9.90 16.65 -14.31
CA ASP A 124 11.12 17.33 -14.66
C ASP A 124 10.79 18.69 -15.29
N VAL A 125 11.13 19.77 -14.59
CA VAL A 125 10.95 21.14 -15.07
C VAL A 125 12.20 21.55 -15.84
N HIS A 126 12.05 21.84 -17.13
CA HIS A 126 13.13 22.21 -18.04
C HIS A 126 13.18 23.71 -18.24
N GLY A 127 14.29 24.30 -17.89
CA GLY A 127 14.60 25.70 -18.08
C GLY A 127 15.74 25.94 -19.08
N ARG A 128 16.50 27.00 -18.86
CA ARG A 128 17.72 27.29 -19.61
C ARG A 128 18.75 27.92 -18.70
N GLN A 129 19.89 27.26 -18.54
CA GLN A 129 20.97 27.66 -17.67
C GLN A 129 21.46 29.08 -18.00
N THR A 130 21.80 29.86 -16.96
CA THR A 130 22.39 31.18 -17.07
C THR A 130 23.11 31.57 -15.78
N HIS A 131 23.83 32.69 -15.83
CA HIS A 131 24.47 33.27 -14.64
C HIS A 131 23.39 33.80 -13.65
N GLY A 132 23.50 33.45 -12.39
CA GLY A 132 22.50 33.83 -11.36
C GLY A 132 22.27 35.33 -11.19
N SER A 133 23.24 36.19 -11.59
CA SER A 133 23.05 37.64 -11.60
C SER A 133 22.37 38.19 -12.87
N ALA A 134 22.15 37.35 -13.90
CA ALA A 134 21.55 37.72 -15.16
C ALA A 134 20.39 36.76 -15.54
N PRO A 135 19.34 36.60 -14.69
CA PRO A 135 18.30 35.61 -14.89
C PRO A 135 17.51 35.82 -16.20
N TRP A 136 17.42 37.04 -16.68
CA TRP A 136 16.77 37.34 -17.97
C TRP A 136 17.46 36.71 -19.21
N GLY A 137 18.70 36.23 -19.05
CA GLY A 137 19.45 35.53 -20.10
C GLY A 137 19.07 34.03 -20.21
N GLY A 138 18.30 33.50 -19.26
CA GLY A 138 17.91 32.09 -19.18
C GLY A 138 16.43 31.89 -19.02
N VAL A 139 16.05 30.75 -18.47
CA VAL A 139 14.73 30.38 -17.96
C VAL A 139 14.95 29.67 -16.65
N ASP A 140 14.42 30.19 -15.55
CA ASP A 140 14.69 29.67 -14.21
C ASP A 140 13.74 28.51 -13.82
N PRO A 141 14.20 27.26 -13.85
CA PRO A 141 13.34 26.14 -13.48
C PRO A 141 13.15 26.01 -11.96
N ILE A 142 14.01 26.65 -11.13
CA ILE A 142 13.86 26.61 -9.67
C ILE A 142 12.64 27.43 -9.26
N VAL A 143 12.48 28.62 -9.81
CA VAL A 143 11.30 29.47 -9.52
C VAL A 143 10.02 28.82 -10.05
N ALA A 144 10.07 28.24 -11.26
CA ALA A 144 8.94 27.51 -11.83
C ALA A 144 8.55 26.28 -10.96
N ALA A 145 9.53 25.51 -10.49
CA ALA A 145 9.30 24.36 -9.63
C ALA A 145 8.73 24.76 -8.27
N ALA A 146 9.19 25.85 -7.67
CA ALA A 146 8.68 26.36 -6.40
C ALA A 146 7.20 26.78 -6.51
N ASP A 147 6.81 27.47 -7.59
CA ASP A 147 5.42 27.85 -7.85
C ASP A 147 4.56 26.61 -8.15
N LEU A 148 5.10 25.63 -8.89
CA LEU A 148 4.42 24.36 -9.16
C LEU A 148 4.08 23.61 -7.86
N VAL A 149 5.02 23.48 -6.92
CA VAL A 149 4.76 22.83 -5.63
C VAL A 149 3.59 23.46 -4.90
N GLY A 150 3.53 24.80 -4.86
CA GLY A 150 2.44 25.55 -4.23
C GLY A 150 1.12 25.38 -4.97
N THR A 151 1.13 25.54 -6.29
CA THR A 151 -0.08 25.46 -7.13
C THR A 151 -0.67 24.06 -7.17
N ALA A 152 0.15 23.03 -7.19
CA ALA A 152 -0.27 21.63 -7.18
C ALA A 152 -1.10 21.25 -5.94
N GLN A 153 -0.94 21.94 -4.79
CA GLN A 153 -1.78 21.70 -3.62
C GLN A 153 -3.26 22.06 -3.88
N THR A 154 -3.54 22.87 -4.89
CA THR A 154 -4.92 23.20 -5.29
C THR A 154 -5.67 22.04 -5.92
N VAL A 155 -4.96 21.04 -6.45
CA VAL A 155 -5.55 19.82 -7.01
C VAL A 155 -6.37 19.09 -5.94
N VAL A 156 -5.84 18.94 -4.73
CA VAL A 156 -6.58 18.37 -3.60
C VAL A 156 -7.53 19.40 -3.00
N SER A 157 -7.03 20.58 -2.65
CA SER A 157 -7.79 21.54 -1.82
C SER A 157 -8.94 22.25 -2.55
N ARG A 158 -8.96 22.26 -3.90
CA ARG A 158 -9.94 23.01 -4.71
C ARG A 158 -10.65 22.18 -5.79
N ARG A 159 -10.05 21.05 -6.23
CA ARG A 159 -10.59 20.25 -7.34
C ARG A 159 -11.10 18.88 -6.91
N SER A 160 -10.65 18.37 -5.74
CA SER A 160 -11.06 17.07 -5.20
C SER A 160 -12.19 17.22 -4.19
N ASN A 161 -13.20 16.34 -4.26
CA ASN A 161 -14.27 16.32 -3.25
C ASN A 161 -13.85 15.50 -2.03
N ILE A 162 -13.04 16.11 -1.17
CA ILE A 162 -12.49 15.48 0.04
C ILE A 162 -13.57 15.16 1.10
N SER A 163 -14.82 15.62 0.91
CA SER A 163 -15.93 15.22 1.79
C SER A 163 -16.44 13.81 1.48
N ARG A 164 -16.18 13.28 0.28
CA ARG A 164 -16.50 11.89 -0.09
C ARG A 164 -15.38 10.95 0.30
N GLN A 165 -14.17 11.25 -0.14
CA GLN A 165 -12.97 10.46 0.13
C GLN A 165 -11.78 11.39 0.32
N PRO A 166 -10.87 11.11 1.27
CA PRO A 166 -9.65 11.88 1.42
C PRO A 166 -8.69 11.64 0.26
N ALA A 167 -7.83 12.64 0.01
CA ALA A 167 -6.74 12.54 -0.94
C ALA A 167 -5.52 13.32 -0.44
N VAL A 168 -4.33 12.89 -0.86
CA VAL A 168 -3.06 13.52 -0.55
C VAL A 168 -2.22 13.60 -1.82
N VAL A 169 -1.60 14.77 -2.05
CA VAL A 169 -0.51 14.97 -3.00
C VAL A 169 0.66 15.57 -2.25
N SER A 170 1.77 14.83 -2.18
CA SER A 170 2.97 15.25 -1.46
C SER A 170 4.19 15.20 -2.36
N PHE A 171 4.98 16.28 -2.36
CA PHE A 171 6.31 16.28 -2.95
C PHE A 171 7.30 15.80 -1.88
N GLY A 172 7.98 14.70 -2.16
CA GLY A 172 8.96 14.09 -1.24
C GLY A 172 10.38 14.56 -1.50
N SER A 173 10.68 14.98 -2.73
CA SER A 173 12.00 15.51 -3.08
C SER A 173 11.95 16.55 -4.18
N VAL A 174 12.92 17.48 -4.13
CA VAL A 174 13.18 18.52 -5.13
C VAL A 174 14.67 18.57 -5.35
N HIS A 175 15.12 18.30 -6.57
CA HIS A 175 16.54 18.27 -6.91
C HIS A 175 16.83 19.17 -8.11
N GLY A 176 17.76 20.12 -7.94
CA GLY A 176 18.20 21.00 -9.03
C GLY A 176 19.26 21.98 -8.58
N GLY A 177 20.12 22.35 -9.53
CA GLY A 177 21.25 23.24 -9.28
C GLY A 177 22.43 22.59 -8.56
N ILE A 178 23.62 23.10 -8.83
CA ILE A 178 24.88 22.62 -8.26
C ILE A 178 25.70 23.74 -7.61
N ARG A 179 25.34 25.00 -7.85
CA ARG A 179 26.08 26.16 -7.36
C ARG A 179 25.19 27.39 -7.21
N TYR A 180 25.39 28.15 -6.13
CA TYR A 180 24.57 29.29 -5.73
C TYR A 180 24.42 30.42 -6.77
N ASN A 181 25.36 30.55 -7.71
CA ASN A 181 25.39 31.61 -8.70
C ASN A 181 25.13 31.13 -10.14
N ILE A 182 24.56 29.95 -10.30
CA ILE A 182 24.16 29.38 -11.59
C ILE A 182 22.67 28.97 -11.49
N ILE A 183 21.84 29.52 -12.37
CA ILE A 183 20.52 29.01 -12.64
C ILE A 183 20.69 27.70 -13.44
N PRO A 184 20.16 26.56 -12.98
CA PRO A 184 20.32 25.28 -13.67
C PRO A 184 19.47 25.22 -14.95
N ASP A 185 19.65 24.17 -15.72
CA ASP A 185 18.83 23.84 -16.89
C ASP A 185 17.60 22.99 -16.56
N SER A 186 17.58 22.33 -15.39
CA SER A 186 16.44 21.52 -14.95
C SER A 186 16.31 21.43 -13.43
N VAL A 187 15.09 21.10 -13.00
CA VAL A 187 14.74 20.73 -11.62
C VAL A 187 13.80 19.53 -11.67
N GLN A 188 14.14 18.48 -10.92
CA GLN A 188 13.29 17.31 -10.76
C GLN A 188 12.47 17.39 -9.46
N LEU A 189 11.19 17.09 -9.57
CA LEU A 189 10.24 16.95 -8.47
C LEU A 189 9.73 15.51 -8.43
N VAL A 190 9.79 14.86 -7.28
CA VAL A 190 9.24 13.50 -7.09
C VAL A 190 8.32 13.50 -5.88
N GLY A 191 7.20 12.79 -6.00
CA GLY A 191 6.22 12.74 -4.93
C GLY A 191 5.32 11.53 -4.96
N THR A 192 4.28 11.58 -4.13
CA THR A 192 3.27 10.52 -4.03
C THR A 192 1.86 11.08 -4.02
N ILE A 193 0.94 10.30 -4.59
CA ILE A 193 -0.51 10.54 -4.55
C ILE A 193 -1.14 9.41 -3.76
N ARG A 194 -2.09 9.74 -2.87
CA ARG A 194 -2.91 8.79 -2.12
C ARG A 194 -4.37 9.14 -2.27
N THR A 195 -5.22 8.16 -2.60
CA THR A 195 -6.66 8.32 -2.74
C THR A 195 -7.40 7.06 -2.33
N PHE A 196 -8.73 7.18 -2.14
CA PHE A 196 -9.61 6.05 -1.83
C PHE A 196 -10.74 5.88 -2.86
N ASP A 197 -10.56 6.49 -4.04
CA ASP A 197 -11.56 6.46 -5.12
C ASP A 197 -10.81 6.52 -6.46
N GLU A 198 -11.02 5.53 -7.33
CA GLU A 198 -10.30 5.41 -8.60
C GLU A 198 -10.65 6.55 -9.60
N ASP A 199 -11.88 7.05 -9.57
CA ASP A 199 -12.25 8.21 -10.42
C ASP A 199 -11.55 9.48 -9.94
N MET A 200 -11.44 9.67 -8.61
CA MET A 200 -10.68 10.76 -8.03
C MET A 200 -9.19 10.63 -8.36
N ARG A 201 -8.64 9.41 -8.29
CA ARG A 201 -7.25 9.10 -8.64
C ARG A 201 -6.94 9.54 -10.06
N ALA A 202 -7.74 9.10 -11.03
CA ALA A 202 -7.57 9.46 -12.44
C ALA A 202 -7.67 10.99 -12.66
N ARG A 203 -8.61 11.67 -11.99
CA ARG A 203 -8.71 13.13 -12.05
C ARG A 203 -7.51 13.84 -11.45
N ILE A 204 -6.98 13.38 -10.32
CA ILE A 204 -5.80 13.97 -9.70
C ILE A 204 -4.59 13.84 -10.62
N HIS A 205 -4.40 12.68 -11.28
CA HIS A 205 -3.33 12.50 -12.27
C HIS A 205 -3.42 13.54 -13.39
N ALA A 206 -4.59 13.65 -14.01
CA ALA A 206 -4.83 14.61 -15.10
C ALA A 206 -4.70 16.08 -14.65
N ASP A 207 -5.22 16.41 -13.47
CA ASP A 207 -5.14 17.76 -12.91
C ASP A 207 -3.72 18.14 -12.53
N LEU A 208 -2.91 17.22 -11.99
CA LEU A 208 -1.50 17.48 -11.66
C LEU A 208 -0.66 17.71 -12.91
N ASP A 209 -0.85 16.87 -13.94
CA ASP A 209 -0.22 17.05 -15.25
C ASP A 209 -0.57 18.42 -15.86
N ASN A 210 -1.85 18.76 -15.87
CA ASN A 210 -2.34 20.05 -16.38
C ASN A 210 -1.72 21.24 -15.62
N VAL A 211 -1.69 21.18 -14.28
CA VAL A 211 -1.07 22.22 -13.45
C VAL A 211 0.41 22.35 -13.76
N ALA A 212 1.12 21.23 -13.88
CA ALA A 212 2.56 21.21 -14.19
C ALA A 212 2.86 21.94 -15.51
N ASN A 213 2.13 21.58 -16.57
CA ASN A 213 2.30 22.17 -17.90
C ASN A 213 2.01 23.68 -17.90
N HIS A 214 0.92 24.12 -17.26
CA HIS A 214 0.54 25.54 -17.29
C HIS A 214 1.42 26.42 -16.41
N VAL A 215 1.84 25.93 -15.23
CA VAL A 215 2.77 26.66 -14.38
C VAL A 215 4.12 26.82 -15.07
N ALA A 216 4.67 25.73 -15.64
CA ALA A 216 5.93 25.82 -16.38
C ALA A 216 5.85 26.81 -17.53
N ALA A 217 4.79 26.77 -18.33
CA ALA A 217 4.56 27.69 -19.44
C ALA A 217 4.49 29.15 -18.98
N ALA A 218 3.87 29.44 -17.83
CA ALA A 218 3.81 30.80 -17.25
C ALA A 218 5.20 31.36 -16.92
N HIS A 219 6.18 30.49 -16.63
CA HIS A 219 7.58 30.83 -16.38
C HIS A 219 8.47 30.74 -17.65
N GLY A 220 7.89 30.43 -18.81
CA GLY A 220 8.65 30.19 -20.05
C GLY A 220 9.45 28.88 -20.06
N ALA A 221 9.19 27.99 -19.09
CA ALA A 221 9.74 26.67 -18.96
C ALA A 221 8.85 25.61 -19.64
N THR A 222 9.35 24.37 -19.73
CA THR A 222 8.57 23.19 -20.13
C THR A 222 8.68 22.12 -19.06
N VAL A 223 7.81 21.10 -19.12
CA VAL A 223 7.88 19.95 -18.22
C VAL A 223 7.83 18.63 -18.98
N THR A 224 8.43 17.60 -18.38
CA THR A 224 8.15 16.21 -18.67
C THR A 224 7.52 15.61 -17.43
N THR A 225 6.37 14.95 -17.56
CA THR A 225 5.62 14.36 -16.45
C THR A 225 5.54 12.85 -16.62
N ASP A 226 5.65 12.15 -15.50
CA ASP A 226 5.43 10.72 -15.38
C ASP A 226 4.48 10.51 -14.17
N ILE A 227 3.19 10.38 -14.44
CA ILE A 227 2.10 10.37 -13.45
C ILE A 227 1.06 9.32 -13.83
N PRO A 228 1.02 8.15 -13.21
CA PRO A 228 1.99 7.65 -12.21
C PRO A 228 3.27 7.12 -12.87
N VAL A 229 4.35 7.06 -12.12
CA VAL A 229 5.54 6.28 -12.49
C VAL A 229 5.17 4.80 -12.40
N GLY A 230 5.19 4.09 -13.53
CA GLY A 230 4.68 2.73 -13.62
C GLY A 230 3.15 2.65 -13.48
N THR A 231 2.63 1.58 -12.90
CA THR A 231 1.19 1.34 -12.78
C THR A 231 0.57 1.90 -11.49
N GLY A 232 1.39 2.14 -10.47
CA GLY A 232 0.93 2.46 -9.12
C GLY A 232 0.14 1.31 -8.48
N THR A 233 -0.26 1.43 -7.22
CA THR A 233 -1.11 0.44 -6.53
C THR A 233 -2.55 0.96 -6.48
N PRO A 234 -3.56 0.18 -6.88
CA PRO A 234 -4.96 0.59 -6.80
C PRO A 234 -5.47 0.74 -5.36
N VAL A 235 -6.69 1.28 -5.22
CA VAL A 235 -7.40 1.28 -3.93
C VAL A 235 -7.71 -0.14 -3.50
N THR A 236 -7.36 -0.53 -2.28
CA THR A 236 -7.81 -1.80 -1.69
C THR A 236 -9.26 -1.65 -1.27
N VAL A 237 -10.15 -2.32 -1.99
CA VAL A 237 -11.60 -2.24 -1.78
C VAL A 237 -12.13 -3.61 -1.37
N ASN A 238 -12.71 -3.69 -0.19
CA ASN A 238 -13.48 -4.86 0.20
C ASN A 238 -14.86 -4.81 -0.44
N ASP A 239 -15.29 -5.89 -1.08
CA ASP A 239 -16.65 -5.97 -1.61
C ASP A 239 -17.66 -5.80 -0.48
N PRO A 240 -18.57 -4.80 -0.53
CA PRO A 240 -19.47 -4.51 0.57
C PRO A 240 -20.48 -5.63 0.84
N GLN A 241 -20.94 -6.34 -0.21
CA GLN A 241 -21.91 -7.42 -0.08
C GLN A 241 -21.25 -8.67 0.52
N LEU A 242 -20.07 -9.02 0.00
CA LEU A 242 -19.28 -10.11 0.55
C LEU A 242 -18.88 -9.84 2.01
N THR A 243 -18.45 -8.60 2.32
CA THR A 243 -18.11 -8.20 3.70
C THR A 243 -19.31 -8.34 4.64
N ALA A 244 -20.47 -7.85 4.24
CA ALA A 244 -21.70 -7.98 5.04
C ALA A 244 -22.09 -9.45 5.26
N ARG A 245 -21.95 -10.28 4.22
CA ARG A 245 -22.22 -11.73 4.27
C ARG A 245 -21.27 -12.47 5.20
N MET A 246 -19.97 -12.16 5.18
CA MET A 246 -18.92 -12.88 5.92
C MET A 246 -18.61 -12.30 7.31
N LEU A 247 -19.14 -11.12 7.65
CA LEU A 247 -18.96 -10.53 8.97
C LEU A 247 -19.49 -11.42 10.13
N PRO A 248 -20.63 -12.13 10.00
CA PRO A 248 -21.05 -13.11 10.99
C PRO A 248 -20.03 -14.24 11.23
N SER A 249 -19.37 -14.73 10.18
CA SER A 249 -18.33 -15.77 10.26
C SER A 249 -17.12 -15.29 11.05
N LEU A 250 -16.63 -14.07 10.78
CA LEU A 250 -15.56 -13.46 11.57
C LEU A 250 -15.97 -13.32 13.05
N ARG A 251 -17.22 -12.88 13.31
CA ARG A 251 -17.77 -12.78 14.68
C ARG A 251 -17.86 -14.12 15.40
N ALA A 252 -18.21 -15.18 14.69
CA ALA A 252 -18.24 -16.53 15.24
C ALA A 252 -16.84 -17.02 15.60
N ALA A 253 -15.83 -16.72 14.76
CA ALA A 253 -14.45 -17.15 14.98
C ALA A 253 -13.79 -16.54 16.21
N ILE A 254 -14.07 -15.25 16.52
CA ILE A 254 -13.30 -14.52 17.54
C ILE A 254 -14.16 -13.78 18.58
N GLY A 255 -15.47 -13.82 18.45
CA GLY A 255 -16.41 -13.05 19.29
C GLY A 255 -16.73 -11.67 18.72
N ALA A 256 -18.02 -11.30 18.79
CA ALA A 256 -18.53 -10.05 18.16
C ALA A 256 -17.85 -8.77 18.68
N ASP A 257 -17.55 -8.71 19.98
CA ASP A 257 -16.94 -7.54 20.63
C ASP A 257 -15.48 -7.30 20.23
N ASN A 258 -14.85 -8.29 19.58
CA ASN A 258 -13.48 -8.24 19.13
C ASN A 258 -13.33 -7.75 17.67
N ILE A 259 -14.45 -7.43 17.01
CA ILE A 259 -14.45 -6.92 15.64
C ILE A 259 -14.92 -5.47 15.64
N TYR A 260 -14.21 -4.62 14.89
CA TYR A 260 -14.59 -3.23 14.69
C TYR A 260 -14.27 -2.75 13.28
N GLU A 261 -14.92 -1.67 12.87
CA GLU A 261 -14.64 -1.01 11.60
C GLU A 261 -13.47 -0.02 11.77
N PRO A 262 -12.34 -0.22 11.07
CA PRO A 262 -11.20 0.69 11.16
C PRO A 262 -11.45 1.98 10.38
N PRO A 263 -10.74 3.07 10.70
CA PRO A 263 -10.63 4.20 9.80
C PRO A 263 -9.91 3.79 8.51
N LEU A 264 -10.05 4.61 7.48
CA LEU A 264 -9.28 4.48 6.24
C LEU A 264 -7.77 4.49 6.52
N GLN A 265 -7.01 3.59 5.89
CA GLN A 265 -5.57 3.48 6.05
C GLN A 265 -4.85 4.11 4.85
N MET A 266 -3.93 5.05 5.12
CA MET A 266 -3.17 5.74 4.06
C MET A 266 -2.05 4.88 3.47
N GLY A 267 -1.72 3.73 4.06
CA GLY A 267 -0.90 2.68 3.44
C GLY A 267 -1.59 2.12 2.20
N ALA A 268 -0.81 1.51 1.32
CA ALA A 268 -1.30 0.78 0.16
C ALA A 268 -1.01 -0.72 0.36
N GLU A 269 -1.74 -1.54 -0.38
CA GLU A 269 -1.66 -3.00 -0.32
C GLU A 269 -1.98 -3.56 -1.71
N ASP A 270 -1.07 -4.33 -2.28
CA ASP A 270 -1.21 -4.80 -3.65
C ASP A 270 -2.25 -5.93 -3.84
N PHE A 271 -2.77 -6.49 -2.73
CA PHE A 271 -4.00 -7.30 -2.73
C PHE A 271 -5.14 -6.61 -3.50
N ALA A 272 -5.07 -5.29 -3.61
CA ALA A 272 -5.98 -4.46 -4.42
C ALA A 272 -6.10 -4.94 -5.87
N TYR A 273 -5.05 -5.51 -6.46
CA TYR A 273 -5.10 -6.04 -7.81
C TYR A 273 -6.01 -7.26 -7.89
N TYR A 274 -5.95 -8.17 -6.92
CA TYR A 274 -6.89 -9.31 -6.84
C TYR A 274 -8.31 -8.85 -6.60
N ALA A 275 -8.50 -7.84 -5.73
CA ALA A 275 -9.80 -7.27 -5.41
C ALA A 275 -10.48 -6.57 -6.59
N LYS A 276 -9.72 -6.18 -7.63
CA LYS A 276 -10.28 -5.71 -8.91
C LYS A 276 -10.79 -6.84 -9.80
N GLU A 277 -10.26 -8.04 -9.63
CA GLU A 277 -10.59 -9.20 -10.46
C GLU A 277 -11.76 -10.02 -9.91
N VAL A 278 -11.86 -10.14 -8.58
CA VAL A 278 -12.88 -10.94 -7.91
C VAL A 278 -13.36 -10.26 -6.63
N PRO A 279 -14.63 -10.49 -6.19
CA PRO A 279 -15.11 -10.02 -4.90
C PRO A 279 -14.17 -10.46 -3.78
N SER A 280 -13.67 -9.51 -2.98
CA SER A 280 -12.60 -9.80 -2.01
C SER A 280 -12.85 -9.15 -0.65
N ILE A 281 -12.29 -9.75 0.38
CA ILE A 281 -12.20 -9.16 1.72
C ILE A 281 -10.75 -9.22 2.20
N PHE A 282 -10.24 -8.08 2.59
CA PHE A 282 -8.98 -7.93 3.30
C PHE A 282 -9.24 -7.41 4.71
N PHE A 283 -8.66 -8.00 5.74
CA PHE A 283 -8.89 -7.59 7.11
C PHE A 283 -7.60 -7.56 7.94
N PHE A 284 -7.58 -6.69 8.95
CA PHE A 284 -6.41 -6.57 9.83
C PHE A 284 -6.58 -7.43 11.08
N VAL A 285 -5.52 -8.16 11.41
CA VAL A 285 -5.37 -8.96 12.63
C VAL A 285 -4.48 -8.21 13.60
N GLY A 286 -4.87 -8.10 14.86
CA GLY A 286 -4.16 -7.35 15.86
C GLY A 286 -2.79 -7.96 16.21
N ALA A 287 -1.73 -7.15 16.08
CA ALA A 287 -0.35 -7.52 16.37
C ALA A 287 0.16 -7.01 17.72
N THR A 288 -0.38 -5.91 18.24
CA THR A 288 0.10 -5.31 19.49
C THR A 288 -0.42 -6.02 20.72
N ALA A 289 0.48 -6.48 21.58
CA ALA A 289 0.17 -7.23 22.80
C ALA A 289 -0.83 -6.50 23.71
N LYS A 290 -1.68 -7.27 24.39
CA LYS A 290 -2.63 -6.72 25.37
C LYS A 290 -1.91 -5.93 26.45
N GLY A 291 -2.45 -4.75 26.77
CA GLY A 291 -1.87 -3.84 27.76
C GLY A 291 -0.89 -2.80 27.19
N ILE A 292 -0.51 -2.92 25.93
CA ILE A 292 0.21 -1.90 25.18
C ILE A 292 -0.80 -1.09 24.38
N ASP A 293 -0.71 0.24 24.44
CA ASP A 293 -1.50 1.13 23.60
C ASP A 293 -1.05 1.00 22.15
N PRO A 294 -1.89 0.54 21.21
CA PRO A 294 -1.50 0.39 19.80
C PRO A 294 -0.99 1.67 19.14
N ALA A 295 -1.44 2.84 19.62
CA ALA A 295 -0.94 4.13 19.11
C ALA A 295 0.51 4.44 19.51
N LYS A 296 1.07 3.69 20.46
CA LYS A 296 2.44 3.84 20.98
C LYS A 296 3.33 2.64 20.69
N ALA A 297 2.75 1.57 20.16
CA ALA A 297 3.52 0.39 19.77
C ALA A 297 4.42 0.71 18.56
N PRO A 298 5.58 0.05 18.45
CA PRO A 298 6.37 0.12 17.23
C PRO A 298 5.52 -0.28 16.03
N SER A 299 5.47 0.60 15.02
CA SER A 299 4.66 0.36 13.82
C SER A 299 5.23 -0.77 12.96
N ASN A 300 4.42 -1.35 12.09
CA ASN A 300 4.94 -2.11 10.96
C ASN A 300 6.02 -1.28 10.26
N HIS A 301 7.07 -1.92 9.75
CA HIS A 301 8.30 -1.37 9.18
C HIS A 301 9.28 -0.77 10.22
N SER A 302 8.95 -0.74 11.51
CA SER A 302 9.90 -0.36 12.55
C SER A 302 10.94 -1.47 12.80
N PRO A 303 12.22 -1.14 13.08
CA PRO A 303 13.19 -2.14 13.52
C PRO A 303 12.83 -2.82 14.86
N GLU A 304 11.92 -2.23 15.61
CA GLU A 304 11.39 -2.74 16.89
C GLU A 304 10.01 -3.41 16.74
N PHE A 305 9.51 -3.58 15.53
CA PHE A 305 8.21 -4.23 15.29
C PHE A 305 8.21 -5.63 15.88
N MET A 306 7.19 -5.93 16.68
CA MET A 306 6.95 -7.23 17.28
C MET A 306 5.48 -7.63 17.12
N LEU A 307 5.27 -8.91 16.88
CA LEU A 307 3.95 -9.52 16.82
C LEU A 307 3.66 -10.25 18.13
N ASP A 308 2.47 -10.04 18.71
CA ASP A 308 1.92 -10.96 19.71
C ASP A 308 1.54 -12.26 19.02
N GLU A 309 2.17 -13.38 19.38
CA GLU A 309 1.99 -14.67 18.72
C GLU A 309 0.55 -15.23 18.77
N SER A 310 -0.30 -14.69 19.67
CA SER A 310 -1.74 -15.04 19.67
C SER A 310 -2.46 -14.60 18.38
N ALA A 311 -1.86 -13.69 17.60
CA ALA A 311 -2.34 -13.30 16.29
C ALA A 311 -2.31 -14.46 15.28
N LEU A 312 -1.41 -15.42 15.42
CA LEU A 312 -1.31 -16.59 14.54
C LEU A 312 -2.55 -17.46 14.64
N ASP A 313 -2.92 -17.86 15.87
CA ASP A 313 -4.15 -18.65 16.11
C ASP A 313 -5.41 -17.88 15.72
N LEU A 314 -5.48 -16.60 16.03
CA LEU A 314 -6.62 -15.75 15.69
C LEU A 314 -6.80 -15.59 14.19
N GLY A 315 -5.70 -15.32 13.47
CA GLY A 315 -5.71 -15.20 12.01
C GLY A 315 -6.09 -16.53 11.33
N LEU A 316 -5.55 -17.65 11.82
CA LEU A 316 -5.90 -18.98 11.33
C LEU A 316 -7.39 -19.26 11.50
N ARG A 317 -7.94 -19.09 12.71
CA ARG A 317 -9.38 -19.31 12.96
C ARG A 317 -10.26 -18.42 12.11
N ALA A 318 -9.92 -17.13 11.99
CA ALA A 318 -10.69 -16.20 11.19
C ALA A 318 -10.69 -16.59 9.70
N MET A 319 -9.52 -16.86 9.14
CA MET A 319 -9.37 -17.24 7.74
C MET A 319 -10.06 -18.58 7.44
N LEU A 320 -9.87 -19.58 8.30
CA LEU A 320 -10.52 -20.87 8.14
C LEU A 320 -12.03 -20.75 8.23
N GLN A 321 -12.57 -19.98 9.20
CA GLN A 321 -14.01 -19.82 9.38
C GLN A 321 -14.66 -19.12 8.17
N VAL A 322 -14.07 -18.04 7.65
CA VAL A 322 -14.65 -17.37 6.46
C VAL A 322 -14.60 -18.28 5.24
N THR A 323 -13.53 -19.05 5.08
CA THR A 323 -13.39 -20.00 3.96
C THR A 323 -14.45 -21.10 4.04
N LEU A 324 -14.59 -21.76 5.17
CA LEU A 324 -15.58 -22.84 5.35
C LEU A 324 -17.02 -22.34 5.22
N ASP A 325 -17.35 -21.23 5.87
CA ASP A 325 -18.70 -20.67 5.80
C ASP A 325 -19.04 -20.20 4.38
N TYR A 326 -18.06 -19.63 3.67
CA TYR A 326 -18.27 -19.26 2.26
C TYR A 326 -18.58 -20.48 1.39
N LEU A 327 -17.78 -21.55 1.50
CA LEU A 327 -17.96 -22.80 0.75
C LEU A 327 -19.30 -23.47 1.08
N HIS A 328 -19.73 -23.48 2.34
CA HIS A 328 -21.02 -24.04 2.77
C HIS A 328 -22.21 -23.12 2.50
N GLY A 329 -22.01 -21.99 1.84
CA GLY A 329 -23.09 -21.08 1.46
C GLY A 329 -23.71 -20.33 2.63
N ALA A 330 -22.94 -20.05 3.70
CA ALA A 330 -23.41 -19.25 4.82
C ALA A 330 -23.96 -17.90 4.32
N ARG A 331 -25.17 -17.56 4.77
CA ARG A 331 -25.93 -16.38 4.36
C ARG A 331 -25.86 -15.28 5.41
#